data_f9fccbbf721f64f063008fba7c12c139
#
_entry.id   f9fccbbf721f64f063008fba7c12c139
#
_cell.length_a   1.000
_cell.length_b   1.000
_cell.length_c   1.000
_cell.angle_alpha   90.00
_cell.angle_beta   90.00
_cell.angle_gamma   90.00
#
_symmetry.space_group_name_H-M   'P 1'
#
loop_
_entity.id
_entity.type
_entity.pdbx_description
1 polymer ?
#
loop_
_entity_poly.entity_id
_entity_poly.type
_entity_poly.pdbx_seq_one_letter_code
_entity_poly.pdbx_strand_id
1 'polypeptide(L)'
;RLSEDEQKRLERVKPLKFPKFLQVKMNPGRGLEKMGMEMEHGQLSEAEKGLLFLEMGKFRLQLDEMKTAKEVLNQGLELSGSPVEIRFFLGLIAYQEKNLAEARTHFNSFVRSSRSEDFEMEDENLHQVASHYLELMERKEFKRSSFKLLN
;
A
#
# COMPACT_ATOMS: atom_id res chain seq x y z
N ARG A 1 -7.51 20.70 4.96
CA ARG A 1 -6.77 20.99 6.18
C ARG A 1 -7.15 20.00 7.27
N LEU A 2 -6.19 19.43 7.95
CA LEU A 2 -6.45 18.47 9.02
C LEU A 2 -7.05 19.19 10.25
N SER A 3 -8.05 18.54 10.88
CA SER A 3 -8.60 19.04 12.13
C SER A 3 -7.55 18.97 13.25
N GLU A 4 -7.77 19.74 14.33
CA GLU A 4 -6.87 19.69 15.49
C GLU A 4 -6.78 18.29 16.11
N ASP A 5 -7.90 17.57 16.14
CA ASP A 5 -7.94 16.19 16.65
C ASP A 5 -7.14 15.23 15.77
N GLU A 6 -7.22 15.40 14.46
CA GLU A 6 -6.40 14.62 13.51
C GLU A 6 -4.92 14.92 13.68
N GLN A 7 -4.55 16.21 13.86
CA GLN A 7 -3.17 16.62 14.10
C GLN A 7 -2.62 16.01 15.39
N LYS A 8 -3.39 16.08 16.48
CA LYS A 8 -3.01 15.47 17.77
C LYS A 8 -2.85 13.97 17.66
N ARG A 9 -3.72 13.33 16.93
CA ARG A 9 -3.66 11.88 16.68
C ARG A 9 -2.41 11.53 15.88
N LEU A 10 -2.06 12.33 14.88
CA LEU A 10 -0.85 12.17 14.08
C LEU A 10 0.43 12.34 14.90
N GLU A 11 0.45 13.31 15.81
CA GLU A 11 1.58 13.54 16.71
C GLU A 11 1.80 12.39 17.70
N ARG A 12 0.72 11.67 18.05
CA ARG A 12 0.77 10.53 18.97
C ARG A 12 1.09 9.22 18.29
N VAL A 13 1.11 9.18 16.96
CA VAL A 13 1.40 7.94 16.24
C VAL A 13 2.85 7.55 16.51
N LYS A 14 3.03 6.54 17.35
CA LYS A 14 4.30 5.85 17.45
C LYS A 14 4.59 5.26 16.07
N PRO A 15 5.84 5.29 15.62
CA PRO A 15 6.17 4.61 14.38
C PRO A 15 5.66 3.17 14.51
N LEU A 16 4.66 2.87 13.70
CA LEU A 16 4.11 1.52 13.64
C LEU A 16 5.25 0.54 13.38
N LYS A 17 5.15 -0.65 13.94
CA LYS A 17 6.09 -1.74 13.69
C LYS A 17 6.00 -2.21 12.23
N PHE A 18 5.85 -1.26 11.30
CA PHE A 18 5.91 -1.56 9.89
C PHE A 18 7.37 -1.69 9.46
N PRO A 19 7.63 -2.58 8.51
CA PRO A 19 8.95 -2.70 7.92
C PRO A 19 9.44 -1.33 7.42
N LYS A 20 10.76 -1.17 7.36
CA LYS A 20 11.40 0.11 7.00
C LYS A 20 10.87 0.76 5.72
N PHE A 21 10.38 -0.04 4.77
CA PHE A 21 9.86 0.48 3.51
C PHE A 21 8.55 1.28 3.65
N LEU A 22 7.86 1.14 4.79
CA LEU A 22 6.68 1.95 5.09
C LEU A 22 7.02 3.20 5.91
N GLN A 23 8.28 3.35 6.34
CA GLN A 23 8.69 4.52 7.09
C GLN A 23 8.82 5.72 6.16
N VAL A 24 8.01 6.73 6.42
CA VAL A 24 8.07 7.98 5.69
C VAL A 24 9.00 8.93 6.44
N LYS A 25 9.91 9.56 5.70
CA LYS A 25 10.93 10.46 6.29
C LYS A 25 10.36 11.77 6.83
N MET A 26 9.08 12.05 6.55
CA MET A 26 8.42 13.29 6.96
C MET A 26 7.35 13.00 8.00
N ASN A 27 6.99 14.01 8.79
CA ASN A 27 5.83 13.92 9.65
C ASN A 27 4.59 13.61 8.80
N PRO A 28 3.87 12.50 9.07
CA PRO A 28 2.74 12.09 8.23
C PRO A 28 1.66 13.16 8.05
N GLY A 29 1.39 13.95 9.08
CA GLY A 29 0.39 15.01 9.02
C GLY A 29 0.73 16.10 8.03
N ARG A 30 1.98 16.57 8.06
CA ARG A 30 2.46 17.58 7.10
C ARG A 30 2.49 17.03 5.68
N GLY A 31 2.86 15.77 5.51
CA GLY A 31 2.87 15.11 4.21
C GLY A 31 1.49 15.08 3.58
N LEU A 32 0.47 14.66 4.34
CA LEU A 32 -0.91 14.61 3.85
C LEU A 32 -1.47 16.00 3.52
N GLU A 33 -1.18 17.01 4.36
CA GLU A 33 -1.62 18.38 4.10
C GLU A 33 -1.00 18.92 2.80
N LYS A 34 0.30 18.75 2.63
CA LYS A 34 1.02 19.17 1.43
C LYS A 34 0.49 18.47 0.18
N MET A 35 0.28 17.17 0.24
CA MET A 35 -0.25 16.38 -0.87
C MET A 35 -1.67 16.81 -1.24
N GLY A 36 -2.52 17.09 -0.24
CA GLY A 36 -3.85 17.61 -0.47
C GLY A 36 -3.84 18.94 -1.21
N MET A 37 -2.95 19.85 -0.83
CA MET A 37 -2.78 21.14 -1.50
C MET A 37 -2.30 20.96 -2.95
N GLU A 38 -1.35 20.06 -3.20
CA GLU A 38 -0.89 19.78 -4.55
C GLU A 38 -1.99 19.18 -5.43
N MET A 39 -2.84 18.31 -4.88
CA MET A 39 -3.98 17.75 -5.59
C MET A 39 -5.04 18.80 -5.97
N GLU A 40 -5.26 19.79 -5.08
CA GLU A 40 -6.25 20.84 -5.31
C GLU A 40 -5.77 21.94 -6.23
N HIS A 41 -4.50 22.33 -6.12
CA HIS A 41 -3.96 23.53 -6.77
C HIS A 41 -2.94 23.24 -7.87
N GLY A 42 -2.42 22.02 -7.93
CA GLY A 42 -1.41 21.65 -8.92
C GLY A 42 -2.00 21.25 -10.25
N GLN A 43 -1.29 21.60 -11.33
CA GLN A 43 -1.56 21.06 -12.67
C GLN A 43 -0.79 19.76 -12.83
N LEU A 44 -1.32 18.69 -12.24
CA LEU A 44 -0.66 17.39 -12.22
C LEU A 44 -1.18 16.49 -13.33
N SER A 45 -0.27 15.76 -13.97
CA SER A 45 -0.64 14.65 -14.86
C SER A 45 -1.28 13.51 -14.06
N GLU A 46 -1.96 12.58 -14.73
CA GLU A 46 -2.54 11.40 -14.07
C GLU A 46 -1.47 10.56 -13.38
N ALA A 47 -0.30 10.40 -14.01
CA ALA A 47 0.81 9.66 -13.40
C ALA A 47 1.30 10.33 -12.12
N GLU A 48 1.42 11.65 -12.11
CA GLU A 48 1.81 12.41 -10.92
C GLU A 48 0.76 12.31 -9.81
N LYS A 49 -0.53 12.38 -10.16
CA LYS A 49 -1.62 12.16 -9.21
C LYS A 49 -1.57 10.75 -8.62
N GLY A 50 -1.26 9.74 -9.44
CA GLY A 50 -1.09 8.38 -8.99
C GLY A 50 0.02 8.24 -7.94
N LEU A 51 1.14 8.93 -8.14
CA LEU A 51 2.23 8.97 -7.16
C LEU A 51 1.78 9.62 -5.85
N LEU A 52 1.01 10.70 -5.92
CA LEU A 52 0.47 11.33 -4.72
C LEU A 52 -0.49 10.42 -3.97
N PHE A 53 -1.37 9.72 -4.68
CA PHE A 53 -2.26 8.74 -4.05
C PHE A 53 -1.48 7.60 -3.38
N LEU A 54 -0.40 7.15 -4.00
CA LEU A 54 0.48 6.16 -3.39
C LEU A 54 1.05 6.67 -2.06
N GLU A 55 1.60 7.88 -2.05
CA GLU A 55 2.17 8.47 -0.83
C GLU A 55 1.10 8.72 0.23
N MET A 56 -0.08 9.19 -0.16
CA MET A 56 -1.21 9.37 0.76
C MET A 56 -1.63 8.03 1.37
N GLY A 57 -1.70 6.98 0.56
CA GLY A 57 -2.02 5.64 1.05
C GLY A 57 -1.00 5.13 2.06
N LYS A 58 0.29 5.34 1.80
CA LYS A 58 1.37 4.97 2.73
C LYS A 58 1.25 5.71 4.06
N PHE A 59 0.96 7.02 4.02
CA PHE A 59 0.75 7.81 5.23
C PHE A 59 -0.45 7.30 6.04
N ARG A 60 -1.55 6.99 5.37
CA ARG A 60 -2.74 6.45 6.04
C ARG A 60 -2.46 5.09 6.68
N LEU A 61 -1.66 4.25 6.03
CA LEU A 61 -1.24 2.98 6.62
C LEU A 61 -0.39 3.18 7.87
N GLN A 62 0.50 4.18 7.87
CA GLN A 62 1.27 4.52 9.07
C GLN A 62 0.40 4.95 10.24
N LEU A 63 -0.77 5.53 9.95
CA LEU A 63 -1.75 5.93 10.95
C LEU A 63 -2.68 4.79 11.36
N ASP A 64 -2.47 3.60 10.86
CA ASP A 64 -3.33 2.43 11.06
C ASP A 64 -4.78 2.68 10.56
N GLU A 65 -4.92 3.51 9.54
CA GLU A 65 -6.19 3.83 8.90
C GLU A 65 -6.35 3.03 7.61
N MET A 66 -6.48 1.70 7.74
CA MET A 66 -6.48 0.79 6.59
C MET A 66 -7.63 1.04 5.62
N LYS A 67 -8.81 1.34 6.12
CA LYS A 67 -9.97 1.59 5.26
C LYS A 67 -9.74 2.82 4.37
N THR A 68 -9.31 3.92 4.96
CA THR A 68 -9.02 5.16 4.22
C THR A 68 -7.85 4.96 3.27
N ALA A 69 -6.82 4.25 3.70
CA ALA A 69 -5.68 3.92 2.85
C ALA A 69 -6.13 3.14 1.62
N LYS A 70 -7.00 2.15 1.80
CA LYS A 70 -7.55 1.34 0.71
C LYS A 70 -8.32 2.21 -0.30
N GLU A 71 -9.16 3.12 0.18
CA GLU A 71 -9.91 4.03 -0.68
C GLU A 71 -8.99 4.91 -1.52
N VAL A 72 -7.98 5.52 -0.88
CA VAL A 72 -7.02 6.39 -1.55
C VAL A 72 -6.19 5.62 -2.59
N LEU A 73 -5.72 4.44 -2.24
CA LEU A 73 -4.93 3.60 -3.14
C LEU A 73 -5.74 3.13 -4.34
N ASN A 74 -7.02 2.79 -4.14
CA ASN A 74 -7.91 2.41 -5.24
C ASN A 74 -8.16 3.58 -6.18
N GLN A 75 -8.27 4.80 -5.67
CA GLN A 75 -8.38 5.99 -6.52
C GLN A 75 -7.13 6.16 -7.40
N GLY A 76 -5.96 5.95 -6.83
CA GLY A 76 -4.71 5.99 -7.59
C GLY A 76 -4.60 4.89 -8.62
N LEU A 77 -5.11 3.70 -8.31
CA LEU A 77 -5.07 2.55 -9.20
C LEU A 77 -5.86 2.77 -10.49
N GLU A 78 -6.93 3.54 -10.44
CA GLU A 78 -7.77 3.83 -11.61
C GLU A 78 -7.14 4.81 -12.60
N LEU A 79 -6.08 5.51 -12.18
CA LEU A 79 -5.44 6.50 -13.03
C LEU A 79 -4.49 5.85 -14.05
N SER A 80 -4.40 6.48 -15.22
CA SER A 80 -3.48 6.05 -16.27
C SER A 80 -2.03 6.27 -15.81
N GLY A 81 -1.18 5.25 -15.99
CA GLY A 81 0.21 5.33 -15.56
C GLY A 81 0.40 5.32 -14.04
N SER A 82 -0.55 4.74 -13.30
CA SER A 82 -0.44 4.61 -11.86
C SER A 82 0.79 3.78 -11.45
N PRO A 83 1.44 4.12 -10.31
CA PRO A 83 2.58 3.34 -9.83
C PRO A 83 2.20 1.90 -9.52
N VAL A 84 3.05 0.95 -9.92
CA VAL A 84 2.81 -0.48 -9.66
C VAL A 84 2.83 -0.81 -8.16
N GLU A 85 3.54 -0.01 -7.35
CA GLU A 85 3.62 -0.18 -5.90
C GLU A 85 2.25 -0.07 -5.22
N ILE A 86 1.28 0.60 -5.82
CA ILE A 86 -0.10 0.67 -5.31
C ILE A 86 -0.66 -0.75 -5.12
N ARG A 87 -0.41 -1.63 -6.07
CA ARG A 87 -0.84 -3.04 -5.99
C ARG A 87 -0.22 -3.76 -4.80
N PHE A 88 1.04 -3.48 -4.50
CA PHE A 88 1.71 -4.05 -3.34
C PHE A 88 1.00 -3.68 -2.04
N PHE A 89 0.71 -2.40 -1.84
CA PHE A 89 0.05 -1.94 -0.61
C PHE A 89 -1.40 -2.41 -0.50
N LEU A 90 -2.11 -2.48 -1.61
CA LEU A 90 -3.45 -3.08 -1.64
C LEU A 90 -3.40 -4.56 -1.27
N GLY A 91 -2.37 -5.27 -1.72
CA GLY A 91 -2.14 -6.66 -1.33
C GLY A 91 -1.92 -6.82 0.17
N LEU A 92 -1.10 -5.93 0.77
CA LEU A 92 -0.87 -5.93 2.22
C LEU A 92 -2.17 -5.72 3.01
N ILE A 93 -2.99 -4.76 2.58
CA ILE A 93 -4.26 -4.47 3.22
C ILE A 93 -5.20 -5.68 3.13
N ALA A 94 -5.35 -6.25 1.94
CA ALA A 94 -6.18 -7.43 1.72
C ALA A 94 -5.72 -8.62 2.56
N TYR A 95 -4.41 -8.82 2.69
CA TYR A 95 -3.86 -9.88 3.52
C TYR A 95 -4.23 -9.70 4.99
N GLN A 96 -4.14 -8.47 5.51
CA GLN A 96 -4.52 -8.16 6.89
C GLN A 96 -6.02 -8.29 7.12
N GLU A 97 -6.84 -7.98 6.12
CA GLU A 97 -8.29 -8.19 6.15
C GLU A 97 -8.68 -9.67 6.01
N LYS A 98 -7.71 -10.55 5.85
CA LYS A 98 -7.88 -11.99 5.62
C LYS A 98 -8.58 -12.32 4.29
N ASN A 99 -8.59 -11.39 3.36
CA ASN A 99 -9.07 -11.60 2.00
C ASN A 99 -7.90 -12.12 1.14
N LEU A 100 -7.61 -13.40 1.25
CA LEU A 100 -6.44 -14.00 0.60
C LEU A 100 -6.53 -14.01 -0.91
N ALA A 101 -7.73 -14.17 -1.47
CA ALA A 101 -7.93 -14.15 -2.92
C ALA A 101 -7.55 -12.80 -3.52
N GLU A 102 -8.03 -11.72 -2.91
CA GLU A 102 -7.72 -10.35 -3.33
C GLU A 102 -6.25 -10.03 -3.13
N ALA A 103 -5.68 -10.42 -1.98
CA ALA A 103 -4.26 -10.25 -1.69
C ALA A 103 -3.38 -10.93 -2.76
N ARG A 104 -3.71 -12.16 -3.11
CA ARG A 104 -3.00 -12.91 -4.15
C ARG A 104 -3.07 -12.21 -5.51
N THR A 105 -4.22 -11.71 -5.88
CA THR A 105 -4.41 -10.98 -7.14
C THR A 105 -3.50 -9.76 -7.20
N HIS A 106 -3.49 -8.96 -6.15
CA HIS A 106 -2.66 -7.75 -6.09
C HIS A 106 -1.16 -8.08 -6.09
N PHE A 107 -0.72 -9.02 -5.26
CA PHE A 107 0.70 -9.39 -5.21
C PHE A 107 1.19 -10.01 -6.51
N ASN A 108 0.41 -10.87 -7.14
CA ASN A 108 0.76 -11.45 -8.44
C ASN A 108 0.88 -10.38 -9.52
N SER A 109 -0.04 -9.45 -9.55
CA SER A 109 0.01 -8.33 -10.49
C SER A 109 1.26 -7.46 -10.27
N PHE A 110 1.57 -7.16 -9.00
CA PHE A 110 2.77 -6.41 -8.64
C PHE A 110 4.06 -7.14 -9.07
N VAL A 111 4.18 -8.42 -8.74
CA VAL A 111 5.37 -9.22 -9.09
C VAL A 111 5.59 -9.29 -10.60
N ARG A 112 4.52 -9.47 -11.37
CA ARG A 112 4.61 -9.48 -12.83
C ARG A 112 5.07 -8.14 -13.39
N SER A 113 4.51 -7.04 -12.89
CA SER A 113 4.85 -5.70 -13.34
C SER A 113 6.28 -5.32 -12.95
N SER A 114 6.74 -5.73 -11.76
CA SER A 114 8.06 -5.40 -11.26
C SER A 114 9.20 -6.20 -11.91
N ARG A 115 8.89 -7.22 -12.72
CA ARG A 115 9.88 -7.97 -13.50
C ARG A 115 10.19 -7.34 -14.86
N SER A 116 9.47 -6.32 -15.26
CA SER A 116 9.71 -5.62 -16.51
C SER A 116 11.06 -4.89 -16.44
N GLU A 117 11.87 -5.01 -17.51
CA GLU A 117 13.20 -4.36 -17.58
C GLU A 117 13.11 -2.83 -17.55
N ASP A 118 11.95 -2.28 -17.91
CA ASP A 118 11.70 -0.84 -17.90
C ASP A 118 11.28 -0.31 -16.54
N PHE A 119 11.24 -1.18 -15.52
CA PHE A 119 10.73 -0.82 -14.21
C PHE A 119 11.88 -0.56 -13.24
N GLU A 120 12.04 0.71 -12.85
CA GLU A 120 12.95 1.12 -11.78
C GLU A 120 12.17 1.16 -10.46
N MET A 121 12.47 0.24 -9.56
CA MET A 121 11.94 0.27 -8.21
C MET A 121 12.87 1.05 -7.29
N GLU A 122 12.31 1.99 -6.53
CA GLU A 122 13.07 2.65 -5.47
C GLU A 122 13.48 1.65 -4.38
N ASP A 123 12.72 0.56 -4.22
CA ASP A 123 12.97 -0.46 -3.20
C ASP A 123 12.78 -1.87 -3.78
N GLU A 124 13.89 -2.54 -4.10
CA GLU A 124 13.90 -3.92 -4.58
C GLU A 124 13.32 -4.91 -3.55
N ASN A 125 13.29 -4.53 -2.27
CA ASN A 125 12.76 -5.36 -1.20
C ASN A 125 11.27 -5.61 -1.33
N LEU A 126 10.51 -4.70 -1.95
CA LEU A 126 9.07 -4.87 -2.14
C LEU A 126 8.76 -6.13 -2.95
N HIS A 127 9.55 -6.41 -3.98
CA HIS A 127 9.38 -7.62 -4.78
C HIS A 127 9.58 -8.88 -3.93
N GLN A 128 10.62 -8.89 -3.10
CA GLN A 128 10.92 -10.01 -2.20
C GLN A 128 9.82 -10.20 -1.17
N VAL A 129 9.32 -9.11 -0.59
CA VAL A 129 8.24 -9.14 0.39
C VAL A 129 6.95 -9.69 -0.22
N ALA A 130 6.59 -9.22 -1.42
CA ALA A 130 5.40 -9.71 -2.13
C ALA A 130 5.51 -11.21 -2.42
N SER A 131 6.66 -11.66 -2.88
CA SER A 131 6.93 -13.09 -3.14
C SER A 131 6.80 -13.92 -1.87
N HIS A 132 7.29 -13.39 -0.74
CA HIS A 132 7.17 -14.06 0.56
C HIS A 132 5.70 -14.20 1.00
N TYR A 133 4.89 -13.17 0.83
CA TYR A 133 3.46 -13.24 1.14
C TYR A 133 2.74 -14.27 0.26
N LEU A 134 3.09 -14.34 -1.01
CA LEU A 134 2.53 -15.35 -1.91
C LEU A 134 2.86 -16.77 -1.44
N GLU A 135 4.09 -17.02 -1.01
CA GLU A 135 4.49 -18.32 -0.45
C GLU A 135 3.71 -18.64 0.83
N LEU A 136 3.55 -17.66 1.73
CA LEU A 136 2.79 -17.86 2.96
C LEU A 136 1.34 -18.24 2.68
N MET A 137 0.73 -17.63 1.68
CA MET A 137 -0.64 -17.93 1.29
C MET A 137 -0.78 -19.34 0.71
N GLU A 138 0.17 -19.77 -0.11
CA GLU A 138 0.21 -21.13 -0.63
C GLU A 138 0.31 -22.18 0.49
N ARG A 139 1.17 -21.92 1.48
CA ARG A 139 1.32 -22.81 2.65
C ARG A 139 0.04 -22.90 3.47
N LYS A 140 -0.65 -21.79 3.67
CA LYS A 140 -1.93 -21.77 4.39
C LYS A 140 -3.00 -22.57 3.67
N GLU A 141 -3.09 -22.45 2.36
CA GLU A 141 -4.03 -23.25 1.54
C GLU A 141 -3.69 -24.73 1.58
N PHE A 142 -2.42 -25.06 1.47
CA PHE A 142 -1.96 -26.45 1.59
C PHE A 142 -2.34 -27.06 2.94
N LYS A 143 -2.09 -26.36 4.03
CA LYS A 143 -2.47 -26.81 5.38
C LYS A 143 -3.98 -26.99 5.53
N ARG A 144 -4.78 -26.07 4.99
CA ARG A 144 -6.25 -26.18 5.00
C ARG A 144 -6.74 -27.37 4.20
N SER A 145 -6.18 -27.58 3.01
CA SER A 145 -6.54 -28.72 2.15
C SER A 145 -6.17 -30.04 2.81
N SER A 146 -4.97 -30.14 3.37
CA SER A 146 -4.50 -31.32 4.08
C SER A 146 -5.39 -31.63 5.30
N PHE A 147 -5.79 -30.60 6.03
CA PHE A 147 -6.67 -30.74 7.19
C PHE A 147 -8.06 -31.26 6.79
N LYS A 148 -8.60 -30.76 5.69
CA LYS A 148 -9.90 -31.23 5.15
C LYS A 148 -9.86 -32.67 4.70
N LEU A 149 -8.75 -33.12 4.13
CA LEU A 149 -8.57 -34.50 3.67
C LEU A 149 -8.46 -35.50 4.84
N LEU A 150 -8.01 -35.06 6.00
CA LEU A 150 -7.84 -35.88 7.19
C LEU A 150 -9.12 -35.98 8.03
N ASN A 151 -10.09 -35.14 7.76
CA ASN A 151 -11.39 -35.15 8.41
C ASN A 151 -12.49 -35.62 7.46
#